data_bc3c97e99d5377df4b9ee6ccf7ebdd4c
#
_entry.id   bc3c97e99d5377df4b9ee6ccf7ebdd4c
#
_cell.length_a   1.000
_cell.length_b   1.000
_cell.length_c   1.000
_cell.angle_alpha   90.00
_cell.angle_beta   90.00
_cell.angle_gamma   90.00
#
_symmetry.space_group_name_H-M   'P 1'
#
loop_
_entity.id
_entity.type
_entity.pdbx_description
1 polymer ?
#
loop_
_entity_poly.entity_id
_entity_poly.type
_entity_poly.pdbx_seq_one_letter_code
_entity_poly.pdbx_strand_id
1 'polypeptide(L)'
;VGALSVLLDMEYEIFEELISEQFASKKNLIEPNLKALNIGRDYVLNNLPYPIGLTLERMEKNDGKILISGNEAAGLGAVYGGATICAWYPITPSTSLAEGFEKYAKKFRVDEKTGKNLYASVQAEDELSAIGMAIGANWNGARSFTATSGPGISLMSEFLGLAYFAEVPVVVFDVQRGGPSTGMPTKTQQSDILACAYASHGDTKHVMLLPEDPKECFEFSAMAFDLADRLQTPVFVVTDLDMGMNDWVVDELEWDDSRKFDRGKVLDFEALEKMEEKFGRYHDVDGDGICSVSYTHLTLPTSRSV
;
A
#
# COMPACT_ATOMS: atom_id res chain seq x y z
N VAL A 1 27.29 10.54 5.78
CA VAL A 1 27.18 11.05 4.41
C VAL A 1 28.43 11.87 4.08
N GLY A 2 28.82 12.96 4.80
CA GLY A 2 29.97 13.79 4.47
C GLY A 2 31.29 13.03 4.31
N ALA A 3 31.56 12.00 5.13
CA ALA A 3 32.72 11.15 4.95
C ALA A 3 32.69 10.37 3.62
N LEU A 4 31.51 9.84 3.25
CA LEU A 4 31.33 9.11 1.99
C LEU A 4 31.50 9.99 0.76
N SER A 5 31.08 11.27 0.83
CA SER A 5 31.25 12.18 -0.30
C SER A 5 32.73 12.34 -0.72
N VAL A 6 33.64 12.38 0.25
CA VAL A 6 35.10 12.43 -0.04
C VAL A 6 35.65 11.08 -0.47
N LEU A 7 35.29 10.00 0.23
CA LEU A 7 35.81 8.66 -0.08
C LEU A 7 35.42 8.17 -1.48
N LEU A 8 34.24 8.57 -1.96
CA LEU A 8 33.67 8.14 -3.25
C LEU A 8 33.70 9.25 -4.32
N ASP A 9 34.36 10.38 -4.04
CA ASP A 9 34.47 11.53 -4.94
C ASP A 9 33.11 12.02 -5.47
N MET A 10 32.14 12.18 -4.54
CA MET A 10 30.79 12.63 -4.88
C MET A 10 30.69 14.17 -4.83
N GLU A 11 29.85 14.74 -5.68
CA GLU A 11 29.54 16.18 -5.69
C GLU A 11 28.95 16.62 -4.34
N TYR A 12 29.74 17.39 -3.58
CA TYR A 12 29.36 17.77 -2.22
C TYR A 12 28.16 18.73 -2.16
N GLU A 13 28.04 19.59 -3.14
CA GLU A 13 26.99 20.60 -3.29
C GLU A 13 25.59 19.99 -3.31
N ILE A 14 25.46 18.79 -3.88
CA ILE A 14 24.18 18.05 -3.91
C ILE A 14 23.64 17.79 -2.50
N PHE A 15 24.54 17.45 -1.56
CA PHE A 15 24.12 17.18 -0.18
C PHE A 15 23.70 18.45 0.55
N GLU A 16 24.32 19.59 0.25
CA GLU A 16 23.92 20.88 0.80
C GLU A 16 22.53 21.31 0.29
N GLU A 17 22.27 21.13 -1.00
CA GLU A 17 20.96 21.37 -1.61
C GLU A 17 19.87 20.47 -1.01
N LEU A 18 20.09 19.15 -0.96
CA LEU A 18 19.15 18.20 -0.40
C LEU A 18 18.81 18.48 1.07
N ILE A 19 19.81 18.83 1.89
CA ILE A 19 19.59 19.23 3.29
C ILE A 19 18.74 20.50 3.35
N SER A 20 19.04 21.47 2.50
CA SER A 20 18.32 22.74 2.45
C SER A 20 16.87 22.58 2.04
N GLU A 21 16.59 21.71 1.05
CA GLU A 21 15.24 21.34 0.60
C GLU A 21 14.48 20.56 1.67
N GLN A 22 15.10 19.53 2.22
CA GLN A 22 14.47 18.65 3.23
C GLN A 22 14.03 19.44 4.48
N PHE A 23 14.83 20.41 4.89
CA PHE A 23 14.55 21.25 6.06
C PHE A 23 14.03 22.64 5.74
N ALA A 24 13.52 22.88 4.51
CA ALA A 24 13.02 24.20 4.08
C ALA A 24 11.95 24.77 5.04
N SER A 25 11.08 23.92 5.60
CA SER A 25 10.05 24.29 6.58
C SER A 25 10.59 24.45 8.01
N LYS A 26 11.80 23.95 8.30
CA LYS A 26 12.44 23.94 9.64
C LYS A 26 13.87 24.47 9.53
N LYS A 27 14.01 25.70 9.10
CA LYS A 27 15.32 26.33 8.77
C LYS A 27 16.37 26.26 9.88
N ASN A 28 15.95 26.20 11.13
CA ASN A 28 16.84 26.03 12.28
C ASN A 28 17.57 24.68 12.31
N LEU A 29 17.14 23.69 11.52
CA LEU A 29 17.80 22.38 11.40
C LEU A 29 18.83 22.34 10.24
N ILE A 30 18.84 23.29 9.32
CA ILE A 30 19.76 23.28 8.18
C ILE A 30 21.21 23.39 8.65
N GLU A 31 21.53 24.42 9.41
CA GLU A 31 22.91 24.69 9.86
C GLU A 31 23.51 23.53 10.69
N PRO A 32 22.82 22.96 11.69
CA PRO A 32 23.34 21.78 12.41
C PRO A 32 23.60 20.56 11.54
N ASN A 33 22.76 20.32 10.51
CA ASN A 33 22.95 19.20 9.59
C ASN A 33 24.14 19.44 8.64
N LEU A 34 24.29 20.64 8.11
CA LEU A 34 25.46 21.03 7.32
C LEU A 34 26.75 20.92 8.14
N LYS A 35 26.71 21.33 9.41
CA LYS A 35 27.86 21.19 10.31
C LYS A 35 28.22 19.71 10.53
N ALA A 36 27.23 18.84 10.72
CA ALA A 36 27.46 17.41 10.86
C ALA A 36 28.04 16.79 9.58
N LEU A 37 27.54 17.22 8.40
CA LEU A 37 28.05 16.85 7.10
C LEU A 37 29.54 17.21 6.97
N ASN A 38 29.89 18.47 7.30
CA ASN A 38 31.26 18.98 7.26
C ASN A 38 32.21 18.26 8.22
N ILE A 39 31.78 17.94 9.43
CA ILE A 39 32.59 17.16 10.39
C ILE A 39 33.05 15.83 9.79
N GLY A 40 32.12 15.11 9.15
CA GLY A 40 32.43 13.83 8.49
C GLY A 40 33.39 14.01 7.30
N ARG A 41 33.17 15.03 6.49
CA ARG A 41 34.04 15.40 5.36
C ARG A 41 35.46 15.74 5.84
N ASP A 42 35.59 16.66 6.77
CA ASP A 42 36.87 17.13 7.28
C ASP A 42 37.67 16.02 7.96
N TYR A 43 36.97 15.09 8.62
CA TYR A 43 37.65 13.93 9.23
C TYR A 43 38.36 13.08 8.17
N VAL A 44 37.71 12.79 7.03
CA VAL A 44 38.32 12.02 5.94
C VAL A 44 39.47 12.80 5.32
N LEU A 45 39.25 14.08 4.98
CA LEU A 45 40.26 14.94 4.34
C LEU A 45 41.55 15.02 5.18
N ASN A 46 41.44 14.99 6.50
CA ASN A 46 42.57 15.15 7.40
C ASN A 46 43.20 13.83 7.91
N ASN A 47 42.49 12.70 7.82
CA ASN A 47 42.91 11.49 8.52
C ASN A 47 42.98 10.21 7.66
N LEU A 48 42.35 10.20 6.50
CA LEU A 48 42.22 8.99 5.69
C LEU A 48 42.72 9.21 4.25
N PRO A 49 43.23 8.17 3.58
CA PRO A 49 43.48 8.22 2.15
C PRO A 49 42.15 8.30 1.39
N TYR A 50 42.08 9.18 0.39
CA TYR A 50 40.95 9.34 -0.49
C TYR A 50 41.39 9.74 -1.91
N PRO A 51 40.56 9.48 -2.95
CA PRO A 51 39.45 8.53 -2.96
C PRO A 51 39.91 7.09 -2.75
N ILE A 52 39.01 6.20 -2.37
CA ILE A 52 39.34 4.78 -2.10
C ILE A 52 39.45 3.92 -3.37
N GLY A 53 39.60 4.54 -4.53
CA GLY A 53 39.65 3.85 -5.83
C GLY A 53 38.27 3.48 -6.41
N LEU A 54 37.20 3.91 -5.77
CA LEU A 54 35.81 3.87 -6.27
C LEU A 54 35.30 5.31 -6.33
N THR A 55 34.70 5.68 -7.45
CA THR A 55 34.07 7.00 -7.65
C THR A 55 32.61 6.82 -8.04
N LEU A 56 31.76 7.74 -7.64
CA LEU A 56 30.38 7.83 -8.10
C LEU A 56 30.25 9.02 -9.04
N GLU A 57 29.98 8.72 -10.30
CA GLU A 57 29.79 9.73 -11.33
C GLU A 57 28.30 9.93 -11.61
N ARG A 58 27.89 11.19 -11.83
CA ARG A 58 26.54 11.49 -12.27
C ARG A 58 26.28 10.85 -13.64
N MET A 59 25.14 10.20 -13.77
CA MET A 59 24.67 9.62 -15.03
C MET A 59 23.33 10.25 -15.42
N GLU A 60 23.23 10.80 -16.61
CA GLU A 60 21.99 11.32 -17.19
C GLU A 60 21.16 10.20 -17.81
N LYS A 61 20.74 9.22 -16.97
CA LYS A 61 19.95 8.06 -17.42
C LYS A 61 18.59 7.94 -16.68
N ASN A 62 18.21 8.99 -15.94
CA ASN A 62 17.01 8.97 -15.10
C ASN A 62 15.85 9.80 -15.69
N ASP A 63 15.98 10.29 -16.93
CA ASP A 63 14.88 10.99 -17.58
C ASP A 63 13.68 10.06 -17.74
N GLY A 64 12.49 10.53 -17.34
CA GLY A 64 11.26 9.74 -17.35
C GLY A 64 11.22 8.63 -16.29
N LYS A 65 12.10 8.70 -15.27
CA LYS A 65 12.12 7.74 -14.17
C LYS A 65 11.83 8.41 -12.83
N ILE A 66 11.27 7.61 -11.94
CA ILE A 66 11.01 8.02 -10.55
C ILE A 66 11.74 7.08 -9.59
N LEU A 67 12.03 7.59 -8.40
CA LEU A 67 12.56 6.80 -7.28
C LEU A 67 11.41 6.57 -6.30
N ILE A 68 11.03 5.30 -6.12
CA ILE A 68 9.89 4.92 -5.27
C ILE A 68 10.10 3.53 -4.68
N SER A 69 9.63 3.31 -3.45
CA SER A 69 9.59 1.98 -2.86
C SER A 69 8.31 1.23 -3.25
N GLY A 70 8.33 -0.10 -3.19
CA GLY A 70 7.14 -0.91 -3.48
C GLY A 70 5.96 -0.59 -2.56
N ASN A 71 6.21 -0.33 -1.28
CA ASN A 71 5.16 0.05 -0.33
C ASN A 71 4.53 1.40 -0.67
N GLU A 72 5.34 2.39 -1.05
CA GLU A 72 4.81 3.69 -1.47
C GLU A 72 4.01 3.58 -2.77
N ALA A 73 4.50 2.80 -3.73
CA ALA A 73 3.80 2.51 -4.98
C ALA A 73 2.47 1.77 -4.74
N ALA A 74 2.47 0.77 -3.85
CA ALA A 74 1.25 0.06 -3.46
C ALA A 74 0.23 0.97 -2.76
N GLY A 75 0.69 1.86 -1.86
CA GLY A 75 -0.16 2.86 -1.23
C GLY A 75 -0.81 3.82 -2.23
N LEU A 76 -0.04 4.28 -3.23
CA LEU A 76 -0.57 5.08 -4.35
C LEU A 76 -1.55 4.25 -5.21
N GLY A 77 -1.21 3.00 -5.50
CA GLY A 77 -2.07 2.06 -6.23
C GLY A 77 -3.39 1.79 -5.53
N ALA A 78 -3.40 1.73 -4.19
CA ALA A 78 -4.63 1.62 -3.41
C ALA A 78 -5.53 2.87 -3.58
N VAL A 79 -4.95 4.08 -3.57
CA VAL A 79 -5.70 5.32 -3.87
C VAL A 79 -6.25 5.28 -5.29
N TYR A 80 -5.42 4.91 -6.27
CA TYR A 80 -5.81 4.77 -7.67
C TYR A 80 -6.89 3.69 -7.89
N GLY A 81 -6.82 2.60 -7.12
CA GLY A 81 -7.82 1.53 -7.07
C GLY A 81 -9.14 1.93 -6.38
N GLY A 82 -9.26 3.16 -5.90
CA GLY A 82 -10.49 3.66 -5.29
C GLY A 82 -10.65 3.31 -3.81
N ALA A 83 -9.59 2.89 -3.12
CA ALA A 83 -9.64 2.69 -1.68
C ALA A 83 -9.94 4.00 -0.95
N THR A 84 -10.83 3.90 0.03
CA THR A 84 -11.20 5.03 0.89
C THR A 84 -10.90 4.78 2.35
N ILE A 85 -10.66 3.54 2.74
CA ILE A 85 -10.38 3.17 4.13
C ILE A 85 -9.16 2.26 4.19
N CYS A 86 -8.17 2.67 4.98
CA CYS A 86 -7.06 1.84 5.43
C CYS A 86 -7.22 1.62 6.93
N ALA A 87 -7.49 0.40 7.36
CA ALA A 87 -7.47 0.02 8.76
C ALA A 87 -6.25 -0.86 9.00
N TRP A 88 -5.33 -0.44 9.86
CA TRP A 88 -4.02 -1.06 9.95
C TRP A 88 -3.46 -1.05 11.38
N TYR A 89 -2.49 -1.92 11.63
CA TYR A 89 -1.71 -1.95 12.85
C TYR A 89 -0.22 -1.88 12.52
N PRO A 90 0.59 -1.07 13.23
CA PRO A 90 2.00 -0.87 12.91
C PRO A 90 2.80 -2.17 13.01
N ILE A 91 3.38 -2.59 11.89
CA ILE A 91 4.28 -3.73 11.82
C ILE A 91 5.30 -3.51 10.69
N THR A 92 6.59 -3.70 10.97
CA THR A 92 7.63 -3.71 9.94
C THR A 92 7.50 -4.96 9.09
N PRO A 93 7.57 -4.88 7.74
CA PRO A 93 7.87 -3.68 6.93
C PRO A 93 6.63 -2.96 6.35
N SER A 94 5.39 -3.36 6.69
CA SER A 94 4.17 -2.89 6.02
C SER A 94 3.70 -1.48 6.42
N THR A 95 4.18 -0.93 7.53
CA THR A 95 3.74 0.40 8.02
C THR A 95 3.88 1.49 6.97
N SER A 96 4.96 1.50 6.20
CA SER A 96 5.19 2.51 5.16
C SER A 96 4.20 2.44 3.99
N LEU A 97 3.51 1.30 3.79
CA LEU A 97 2.42 1.20 2.81
C LEU A 97 1.20 1.99 3.28
N ALA A 98 0.80 1.84 4.55
CA ALA A 98 -0.30 2.61 5.13
C ALA A 98 0.01 4.11 5.17
N GLU A 99 1.24 4.49 5.49
CA GLU A 99 1.72 5.87 5.44
C GLU A 99 1.72 6.41 4.00
N GLY A 100 2.12 5.60 3.02
CA GLY A 100 2.05 5.93 1.59
C GLY A 100 0.60 6.18 1.14
N PHE A 101 -0.33 5.30 1.51
CA PHE A 101 -1.75 5.53 1.26
C PHE A 101 -2.22 6.85 1.86
N GLU A 102 -1.91 7.12 3.13
CA GLU A 102 -2.32 8.37 3.78
C GLU A 102 -1.73 9.61 3.10
N LYS A 103 -0.45 9.57 2.71
CA LYS A 103 0.24 10.63 1.96
C LYS A 103 -0.51 11.00 0.69
N TYR A 104 -0.88 10.01 -0.11
CA TYR A 104 -1.56 10.23 -1.39
C TYR A 104 -3.05 10.48 -1.23
N ALA A 105 -3.72 9.86 -0.27
CA ALA A 105 -5.13 10.14 0.02
C ALA A 105 -5.34 11.61 0.47
N LYS A 106 -4.42 12.16 1.25
CA LYS A 106 -4.41 13.61 1.59
C LYS A 106 -4.33 14.50 0.35
N LYS A 107 -3.70 14.04 -0.72
CA LYS A 107 -3.54 14.80 -1.96
C LYS A 107 -4.74 14.63 -2.90
N PHE A 108 -5.28 13.43 -3.01
CA PHE A 108 -6.25 13.07 -4.05
C PHE A 108 -7.67 12.79 -3.53
N ARG A 109 -7.87 12.69 -2.21
CA ARG A 109 -9.14 12.32 -1.59
C ARG A 109 -9.59 13.36 -0.55
N VAL A 110 -9.54 14.61 -0.92
CA VAL A 110 -10.08 15.72 -0.12
C VAL A 110 -11.11 16.48 -0.97
N ASP A 111 -12.27 16.74 -0.40
CA ASP A 111 -13.30 17.54 -1.06
C ASP A 111 -12.83 18.99 -1.16
N GLU A 112 -12.61 19.47 -2.35
CA GLU A 112 -12.07 20.81 -2.62
C GLU A 112 -12.97 21.94 -2.08
N LYS A 113 -14.29 21.72 -1.98
CA LYS A 113 -15.25 22.74 -1.55
C LYS A 113 -15.36 22.82 -0.03
N THR A 114 -15.29 21.68 0.64
CA THR A 114 -15.52 21.59 2.10
C THR A 114 -14.24 21.37 2.88
N GLY A 115 -13.14 20.99 2.22
CA GLY A 115 -11.88 20.61 2.86
C GLY A 115 -11.98 19.30 3.68
N LYS A 116 -13.05 18.53 3.54
CA LYS A 116 -13.24 17.28 4.28
C LYS A 116 -12.51 16.13 3.60
N ASN A 117 -11.92 15.28 4.42
CA ASN A 117 -11.33 14.04 3.94
C ASN A 117 -12.43 13.09 3.43
N LEU A 118 -12.23 12.56 2.23
CA LEU A 118 -13.05 11.50 1.62
C LEU A 118 -12.39 10.13 1.80
N TYR A 119 -11.57 10.00 2.82
CA TYR A 119 -10.88 8.79 3.21
C TYR A 119 -10.73 8.72 4.73
N ALA A 120 -10.44 7.52 5.23
CA ALA A 120 -10.02 7.30 6.61
C ALA A 120 -8.79 6.39 6.66
N SER A 121 -7.78 6.80 7.44
CA SER A 121 -6.68 5.95 7.85
C SER A 121 -6.80 5.73 9.35
N VAL A 122 -7.04 4.48 9.77
CA VAL A 122 -7.36 4.14 11.16
C VAL A 122 -6.31 3.16 11.68
N GLN A 123 -5.50 3.61 12.63
CA GLN A 123 -4.64 2.73 13.39
C GLN A 123 -5.50 1.97 14.40
N ALA A 124 -5.56 0.66 14.26
CA ALA A 124 -6.29 -0.24 15.14
C ALA A 124 -5.47 -0.61 16.40
N GLU A 125 -6.09 -1.28 17.34
CA GLU A 125 -5.45 -1.78 18.57
C GLU A 125 -4.54 -2.99 18.29
N ASP A 126 -4.93 -3.80 17.30
CA ASP A 126 -4.20 -4.98 16.83
C ASP A 126 -4.60 -5.34 15.40
N GLU A 127 -4.01 -6.41 14.86
CA GLU A 127 -4.30 -6.91 13.51
C GLU A 127 -5.72 -7.48 13.39
N LEU A 128 -6.27 -8.08 14.46
CA LEU A 128 -7.65 -8.58 14.45
C LEU A 128 -8.63 -7.43 14.27
N SER A 129 -8.44 -6.37 15.04
CA SER A 129 -9.27 -5.16 14.93
C SER A 129 -9.14 -4.52 13.57
N ALA A 130 -7.92 -4.46 13.01
CA ALA A 130 -7.65 -3.88 11.70
C ALA A 130 -8.43 -4.60 10.60
N ILE A 131 -8.31 -5.93 10.50
CA ILE A 131 -9.03 -6.71 9.48
C ILE A 131 -10.54 -6.65 9.71
N GLY A 132 -11.00 -6.70 10.97
CA GLY A 132 -12.42 -6.58 11.30
C GLY A 132 -13.03 -5.25 10.86
N MET A 133 -12.31 -4.14 11.06
CA MET A 133 -12.71 -2.81 10.57
C MET A 133 -12.77 -2.76 9.04
N ALA A 134 -11.76 -3.32 8.36
CA ALA A 134 -11.72 -3.38 6.90
C ALA A 134 -12.90 -4.18 6.34
N ILE A 135 -13.20 -5.37 6.89
CA ILE A 135 -14.34 -6.20 6.48
C ILE A 135 -15.66 -5.46 6.71
N GLY A 136 -15.83 -4.84 7.89
CA GLY A 136 -17.03 -4.08 8.21
C GLY A 136 -17.26 -2.88 7.27
N ALA A 137 -16.19 -2.21 6.87
CA ALA A 137 -16.25 -1.12 5.90
C ALA A 137 -16.65 -1.62 4.50
N ASN A 138 -16.05 -2.72 4.05
CA ASN A 138 -16.40 -3.34 2.77
C ASN A 138 -17.84 -3.89 2.75
N TRP A 139 -18.30 -4.45 3.87
CA TRP A 139 -19.72 -4.85 4.01
C TRP A 139 -20.69 -3.71 3.73
N ASN A 140 -20.29 -2.48 4.07
CA ASN A 140 -21.06 -1.27 3.82
C ASN A 140 -20.77 -0.61 2.45
N GLY A 141 -19.96 -1.21 1.61
CA GLY A 141 -19.68 -0.75 0.25
C GLY A 141 -18.48 0.14 0.08
N ALA A 142 -17.66 0.37 1.10
CA ALA A 142 -16.38 1.01 0.94
C ALA A 142 -15.38 0.06 0.19
N ARG A 143 -14.36 0.62 -0.44
CA ARG A 143 -13.14 -0.12 -0.76
C ARG A 143 -12.16 0.09 0.37
N SER A 144 -11.94 -0.96 1.16
CA SER A 144 -11.04 -0.89 2.30
C SER A 144 -10.02 -2.02 2.30
N PHE A 145 -8.92 -1.80 2.98
CA PHE A 145 -7.82 -2.75 3.06
C PHE A 145 -7.11 -2.67 4.42
N THR A 146 -6.28 -3.67 4.65
CA THR A 146 -5.27 -3.66 5.70
C THR A 146 -3.90 -4.03 5.13
N ALA A 147 -2.84 -3.59 5.81
CA ALA A 147 -1.46 -3.94 5.47
C ALA A 147 -0.79 -4.54 6.71
N THR A 148 -0.10 -5.66 6.51
CA THR A 148 0.52 -6.42 7.59
C THR A 148 1.74 -7.21 7.10
N SER A 149 2.23 -8.12 7.93
CA SER A 149 3.28 -9.10 7.68
C SER A 149 2.87 -10.43 8.28
N GLY A 150 3.64 -11.48 8.07
CA GLY A 150 3.33 -12.85 8.49
C GLY A 150 2.70 -13.03 9.88
N PRO A 151 3.21 -12.40 10.95
CA PRO A 151 2.55 -12.47 12.26
C PRO A 151 1.09 -12.00 12.25
N GLY A 152 0.80 -10.92 11.53
CA GLY A 152 -0.57 -10.42 11.38
C GLY A 152 -1.45 -11.33 10.54
N ILE A 153 -0.93 -11.95 9.49
CA ILE A 153 -1.66 -12.97 8.71
C ILE A 153 -2.13 -14.10 9.63
N SER A 154 -1.26 -14.58 10.51
CA SER A 154 -1.62 -15.60 11.50
C SER A 154 -2.75 -15.15 12.44
N LEU A 155 -2.70 -13.91 12.92
CA LEU A 155 -3.73 -13.35 13.81
C LEU A 155 -5.04 -13.07 13.09
N MET A 156 -5.00 -12.65 11.83
CA MET A 156 -6.19 -12.34 11.01
C MET A 156 -6.96 -13.56 10.53
N SER A 157 -6.44 -14.76 10.71
CA SER A 157 -6.90 -16.00 10.09
C SER A 157 -8.41 -16.24 10.24
N GLU A 158 -8.98 -15.99 11.43
CA GLU A 158 -10.42 -16.19 11.66
C GLU A 158 -11.28 -15.19 10.88
N PHE A 159 -10.92 -13.90 10.90
CA PHE A 159 -11.64 -12.88 10.15
C PHE A 159 -11.51 -13.05 8.63
N LEU A 160 -10.38 -13.54 8.15
CA LEU A 160 -10.21 -13.89 6.72
C LEU A 160 -11.17 -15.02 6.32
N GLY A 161 -11.32 -16.04 7.19
CA GLY A 161 -12.32 -17.08 7.03
C GLY A 161 -13.75 -16.54 7.05
N LEU A 162 -14.06 -15.60 7.94
CA LEU A 162 -15.36 -14.92 7.95
C LEU A 162 -15.62 -14.18 6.63
N ALA A 163 -14.67 -13.41 6.15
CA ALA A 163 -14.81 -12.67 4.89
C ALA A 163 -15.02 -13.61 3.70
N TYR A 164 -14.27 -14.71 3.65
CA TYR A 164 -14.41 -15.75 2.64
C TYR A 164 -15.79 -16.43 2.71
N PHE A 165 -16.24 -16.85 3.89
CA PHE A 165 -17.52 -17.52 4.08
C PHE A 165 -18.72 -16.61 3.84
N ALA A 166 -18.62 -15.33 4.27
CA ALA A 166 -19.67 -14.33 4.11
C ALA A 166 -19.64 -13.61 2.76
N GLU A 167 -18.71 -13.99 1.86
CA GLU A 167 -18.53 -13.38 0.54
C GLU A 167 -18.39 -11.85 0.63
N VAL A 168 -17.46 -11.39 1.49
CA VAL A 168 -17.15 -9.98 1.68
C VAL A 168 -15.80 -9.66 1.05
N PRO A 169 -15.75 -8.72 0.09
CA PRO A 169 -14.48 -8.32 -0.50
C PRO A 169 -13.58 -7.66 0.55
N VAL A 170 -12.31 -7.96 0.55
CA VAL A 170 -11.29 -7.24 1.31
C VAL A 170 -9.93 -7.43 0.66
N VAL A 171 -9.12 -6.37 0.62
CA VAL A 171 -7.74 -6.45 0.16
C VAL A 171 -6.81 -6.49 1.36
N VAL A 172 -5.87 -7.43 1.33
CA VAL A 172 -4.84 -7.59 2.36
C VAL A 172 -3.47 -7.51 1.71
N PHE A 173 -2.67 -6.54 2.13
CA PHE A 173 -1.28 -6.46 1.74
C PHE A 173 -0.44 -7.21 2.77
N ASP A 174 0.28 -8.22 2.33
CA ASP A 174 1.26 -8.94 3.12
C ASP A 174 2.67 -8.58 2.63
N VAL A 175 3.38 -7.79 3.45
CA VAL A 175 4.78 -7.45 3.19
C VAL A 175 5.62 -8.38 4.05
N GLN A 176 6.09 -9.47 3.45
CA GLN A 176 6.73 -10.59 4.13
C GLN A 176 8.06 -10.21 4.78
N ARG A 177 8.38 -10.89 5.86
CA ARG A 177 9.66 -10.79 6.57
C ARG A 177 10.08 -12.13 7.15
N GLY A 178 11.29 -12.20 7.70
CA GLY A 178 11.81 -13.42 8.31
C GLY A 178 10.96 -13.91 9.48
N GLY A 179 10.44 -15.14 9.38
CA GLY A 179 9.71 -15.87 10.42
C GLY A 179 10.55 -17.02 11.01
N PRO A 180 9.93 -17.93 11.81
CA PRO A 180 8.55 -17.90 12.30
C PRO A 180 8.29 -16.95 13.48
N SER A 181 7.02 -16.81 13.88
CA SER A 181 6.54 -15.92 14.95
C SER A 181 6.88 -14.46 14.65
N THR A 182 7.19 -13.64 15.64
CA THR A 182 7.66 -12.27 15.44
C THR A 182 8.90 -12.20 14.53
N GLY A 183 9.71 -13.23 14.55
CA GLY A 183 10.81 -13.47 13.63
C GLY A 183 11.87 -12.38 13.61
N MET A 184 12.32 -12.05 12.41
CA MET A 184 13.36 -11.05 12.16
C MET A 184 12.79 -9.90 11.33
N PRO A 185 12.28 -8.83 11.96
CA PRO A 185 11.54 -7.75 11.27
C PRO A 185 12.29 -7.04 10.15
N THR A 186 13.60 -7.12 10.13
CA THR A 186 14.48 -6.44 9.18
C THR A 186 15.23 -7.41 8.25
N LYS A 187 14.76 -8.66 8.15
CA LYS A 187 15.33 -9.68 7.27
C LYS A 187 14.29 -10.14 6.27
N THR A 188 14.67 -10.12 5.00
CA THR A 188 13.83 -10.59 3.90
C THR A 188 13.65 -12.09 3.94
N GLN A 189 12.42 -12.53 3.77
CA GLN A 189 12.05 -13.93 3.58
C GLN A 189 10.66 -13.99 2.96
N GLN A 190 10.41 -14.97 2.11
CA GLN A 190 9.11 -15.22 1.47
C GLN A 190 8.51 -16.52 2.01
N SER A 191 8.07 -16.50 3.28
CA SER A 191 7.57 -17.68 3.98
C SER A 191 6.05 -17.71 4.18
N ASP A 192 5.35 -16.63 3.81
CA ASP A 192 3.95 -16.44 4.12
C ASP A 192 3.01 -16.87 2.98
N ILE A 193 3.56 -17.24 1.82
CA ILE A 193 2.80 -17.57 0.59
C ILE A 193 1.73 -18.64 0.86
N LEU A 194 2.10 -19.76 1.49
CA LEU A 194 1.13 -20.82 1.80
C LEU A 194 0.14 -20.41 2.90
N ALA A 195 0.60 -19.60 3.86
CA ALA A 195 -0.27 -19.06 4.91
C ALA A 195 -1.33 -18.13 4.32
N CYS A 196 -0.97 -17.28 3.37
CA CYS A 196 -1.91 -16.41 2.63
C CYS A 196 -2.84 -17.24 1.74
N ALA A 197 -2.30 -18.19 0.97
CA ALA A 197 -3.06 -18.99 0.02
C ALA A 197 -4.21 -19.78 0.67
N TYR A 198 -4.00 -20.23 1.91
CA TYR A 198 -4.93 -21.09 2.64
C TYR A 198 -5.30 -20.52 4.03
N ALA A 199 -5.25 -19.20 4.18
CA ALA A 199 -5.57 -18.55 5.45
C ALA A 199 -6.96 -18.95 5.94
N SER A 200 -7.07 -19.20 7.25
CA SER A 200 -8.21 -19.78 7.94
C SER A 200 -8.22 -21.32 7.93
N HIS A 201 -9.33 -21.92 8.28
CA HIS A 201 -9.54 -23.37 8.33
C HIS A 201 -10.60 -23.77 7.31
N GLY A 202 -10.77 -25.07 7.06
CA GLY A 202 -11.69 -25.57 6.04
C GLY A 202 -11.09 -25.50 4.63
N ASP A 203 -11.94 -25.22 3.65
CA ASP A 203 -11.61 -25.31 2.23
C ASP A 203 -11.23 -23.95 1.61
N THR A 204 -10.70 -23.02 2.41
CA THR A 204 -10.33 -21.70 1.94
C THR A 204 -9.21 -21.73 0.91
N LYS A 205 -9.35 -20.93 -0.14
CA LYS A 205 -8.32 -20.64 -1.14
C LYS A 205 -8.44 -19.20 -1.56
N HIS A 206 -7.38 -18.44 -1.39
CA HIS A 206 -7.42 -17.02 -1.66
C HIS A 206 -6.70 -16.65 -2.96
N VAL A 207 -7.21 -15.61 -3.62
CA VAL A 207 -6.54 -14.98 -4.76
C VAL A 207 -5.32 -14.23 -4.26
N MET A 208 -4.18 -14.44 -4.92
CA MET A 208 -2.92 -13.77 -4.57
C MET A 208 -2.31 -13.10 -5.80
N LEU A 209 -1.87 -11.88 -5.63
CA LEU A 209 -1.10 -11.12 -6.61
C LEU A 209 0.32 -10.94 -6.05
N LEU A 210 1.32 -11.27 -6.86
CA LEU A 210 2.73 -11.23 -6.46
C LEU A 210 3.48 -10.30 -7.42
N PRO A 211 3.53 -9.00 -7.11
CA PRO A 211 4.23 -8.02 -7.95
C PRO A 211 5.75 -8.25 -7.92
N GLU A 212 6.42 -8.03 -9.05
CA GLU A 212 7.86 -8.19 -9.17
C GLU A 212 8.65 -6.88 -9.07
N ASP A 213 7.97 -5.73 -9.18
CA ASP A 213 8.58 -4.41 -9.07
C ASP A 213 7.58 -3.36 -8.52
N PRO A 214 8.02 -2.12 -8.21
CA PRO A 214 7.11 -1.07 -7.74
C PRO A 214 6.02 -0.67 -8.73
N LYS A 215 6.23 -0.83 -10.05
CA LYS A 215 5.19 -0.58 -11.05
C LYS A 215 4.05 -1.59 -10.89
N GLU A 216 4.39 -2.87 -10.79
CA GLU A 216 3.40 -3.90 -10.50
C GLU A 216 2.79 -3.76 -9.09
N CYS A 217 3.55 -3.28 -8.09
CA CYS A 217 2.97 -2.94 -6.79
C CYS A 217 1.84 -1.91 -6.92
N PHE A 218 2.00 -0.90 -7.76
CA PHE A 218 0.95 0.09 -8.06
C PHE A 218 -0.21 -0.53 -8.82
N GLU A 219 0.05 -1.24 -9.92
CA GLU A 219 -0.97 -1.81 -10.80
C GLU A 219 -1.79 -2.91 -10.11
N PHE A 220 -1.10 -3.84 -9.42
CA PHE A 220 -1.75 -4.95 -8.73
C PHE A 220 -2.52 -4.50 -7.50
N SER A 221 -2.09 -3.43 -6.83
CA SER A 221 -2.88 -2.82 -5.77
C SER A 221 -4.23 -2.34 -6.29
N ALA A 222 -4.26 -1.64 -7.42
CA ALA A 222 -5.51 -1.20 -8.02
C ALA A 222 -6.37 -2.38 -8.53
N MET A 223 -5.73 -3.39 -9.13
CA MET A 223 -6.37 -4.62 -9.62
C MET A 223 -6.98 -5.43 -8.47
N ALA A 224 -6.33 -5.49 -7.30
CA ALA A 224 -6.80 -6.25 -6.16
C ALA A 224 -8.20 -5.82 -5.69
N PHE A 225 -8.48 -4.51 -5.70
CA PHE A 225 -9.81 -4.00 -5.34
C PHE A 225 -10.87 -4.41 -6.36
N ASP A 226 -10.55 -4.36 -7.66
CA ASP A 226 -11.46 -4.78 -8.70
C ASP A 226 -11.74 -6.30 -8.62
N LEU A 227 -10.72 -7.10 -8.37
CA LEU A 227 -10.86 -8.55 -8.19
C LEU A 227 -11.66 -8.88 -6.93
N ALA A 228 -11.39 -8.22 -5.81
CA ALA A 228 -12.11 -8.47 -4.57
C ALA A 228 -13.61 -8.15 -4.73
N ASP A 229 -13.95 -7.01 -5.34
CA ASP A 229 -15.33 -6.63 -5.60
C ASP A 229 -16.01 -7.56 -6.62
N ARG A 230 -15.31 -7.91 -7.70
CA ARG A 230 -15.84 -8.80 -8.74
C ARG A 230 -16.13 -10.21 -8.23
N LEU A 231 -15.22 -10.74 -7.43
CA LEU A 231 -15.28 -12.12 -6.93
C LEU A 231 -15.93 -12.23 -5.55
N GLN A 232 -16.21 -11.11 -4.89
CA GLN A 232 -16.76 -11.05 -3.53
C GLN A 232 -15.97 -11.94 -2.55
N THR A 233 -14.64 -11.74 -2.49
CA THR A 233 -13.73 -12.58 -1.71
C THR A 233 -12.51 -11.78 -1.25
N PRO A 234 -11.78 -12.24 -0.21
CA PRO A 234 -10.46 -11.69 0.12
C PRO A 234 -9.46 -11.85 -1.03
N VAL A 235 -8.67 -10.81 -1.28
CA VAL A 235 -7.57 -10.81 -2.25
C VAL A 235 -6.31 -10.34 -1.55
N PHE A 236 -5.21 -11.06 -1.73
CA PHE A 236 -3.92 -10.72 -1.18
C PHE A 236 -3.02 -10.09 -2.23
N VAL A 237 -2.30 -9.04 -1.85
CA VAL A 237 -1.12 -8.54 -2.58
C VAL A 237 0.08 -8.88 -1.71
N VAL A 238 0.94 -9.75 -2.20
CA VAL A 238 2.02 -10.36 -1.41
C VAL A 238 3.36 -9.88 -1.96
N THR A 239 4.08 -9.12 -1.14
CA THR A 239 5.44 -8.63 -1.41
C THR A 239 6.39 -9.12 -0.33
N ASP A 240 7.58 -8.55 -0.24
CA ASP A 240 8.52 -8.77 0.84
C ASP A 240 9.20 -7.47 1.26
N LEU A 241 10.06 -7.56 2.27
CA LEU A 241 10.79 -6.42 2.83
C LEU A 241 11.64 -5.70 1.79
N ASP A 242 12.33 -6.43 0.91
CA ASP A 242 13.19 -5.81 -0.10
C ASP A 242 12.36 -5.06 -1.13
N MET A 243 11.29 -5.66 -1.63
CA MET A 243 10.35 -4.98 -2.52
C MET A 243 9.71 -3.79 -1.83
N GLY A 244 9.22 -3.98 -0.61
CA GLY A 244 8.43 -2.98 0.10
C GLY A 244 9.21 -1.76 0.54
N MET A 245 10.46 -1.92 0.99
CA MET A 245 11.20 -0.86 1.68
C MET A 245 12.42 -0.30 0.95
N ASN A 246 12.94 -0.99 -0.06
CA ASN A 246 14.03 -0.45 -0.86
C ASN A 246 13.49 0.55 -1.88
N ASP A 247 14.28 1.58 -2.15
CA ASP A 247 14.01 2.53 -3.21
C ASP A 247 14.48 1.97 -4.56
N TRP A 248 13.59 2.00 -5.54
CA TRP A 248 13.81 1.52 -6.90
C TRP A 248 13.73 2.67 -7.87
N VAL A 249 14.56 2.64 -8.90
CA VAL A 249 14.43 3.54 -10.06
C VAL A 249 13.57 2.83 -11.10
N VAL A 250 12.38 3.32 -11.32
CA VAL A 250 11.38 2.75 -12.24
C VAL A 250 10.87 3.81 -13.21
N ASP A 251 10.22 3.39 -14.28
CA ASP A 251 9.52 4.30 -15.18
C ASP A 251 8.36 4.99 -14.45
N GLU A 252 7.95 6.17 -14.92
CA GLU A 252 6.79 6.87 -14.36
C GLU A 252 5.56 5.96 -14.36
N LEU A 253 4.79 6.00 -13.26
CA LEU A 253 3.58 5.22 -13.11
C LEU A 253 2.46 5.79 -13.96
N GLU A 254 1.77 4.94 -14.70
CA GLU A 254 0.65 5.36 -15.55
C GLU A 254 -0.61 5.61 -14.72
N TRP A 255 -1.12 6.83 -14.80
CA TRP A 255 -2.37 7.23 -14.15
C TRP A 255 -3.41 7.63 -15.20
N ASP A 256 -4.48 6.85 -15.31
CA ASP A 256 -5.59 7.11 -16.22
C ASP A 256 -6.82 7.60 -15.44
N ASP A 257 -7.16 8.88 -15.57
CA ASP A 257 -8.34 9.47 -14.92
C ASP A 257 -9.66 8.92 -15.45
N SER A 258 -9.65 8.27 -16.62
CA SER A 258 -10.84 7.65 -17.21
C SER A 258 -11.14 6.24 -16.66
N ARG A 259 -10.23 5.69 -15.83
CA ARG A 259 -10.38 4.35 -15.25
C ARG A 259 -11.69 4.22 -14.47
N LYS A 260 -12.44 3.20 -14.82
CA LYS A 260 -13.67 2.83 -14.10
C LYS A 260 -13.38 1.69 -13.14
N PHE A 261 -13.90 1.82 -11.92
CA PHE A 261 -13.80 0.76 -10.93
C PHE A 261 -14.75 -0.39 -11.27
N ASP A 262 -14.22 -1.61 -11.34
CA ASP A 262 -15.04 -2.79 -11.45
C ASP A 262 -15.58 -3.16 -10.06
N ARG A 263 -16.84 -2.82 -9.81
CA ARG A 263 -17.51 -3.10 -8.52
C ARG A 263 -18.22 -4.45 -8.50
N GLY A 264 -18.06 -5.28 -9.56
CA GLY A 264 -18.77 -6.53 -9.69
C GLY A 264 -20.28 -6.32 -9.84
N LYS A 265 -21.09 -7.25 -9.29
CA LYS A 265 -22.55 -7.25 -9.39
C LYS A 265 -23.23 -6.38 -8.32
N VAL A 266 -22.92 -5.09 -8.29
CA VAL A 266 -23.57 -4.15 -7.37
C VAL A 266 -24.89 -3.68 -7.97
N LEU A 267 -25.99 -4.00 -7.28
CA LEU A 267 -27.34 -3.55 -7.63
C LEU A 267 -27.58 -2.15 -7.08
N ASP A 268 -27.88 -1.20 -7.96
CA ASP A 268 -28.33 0.12 -7.60
C ASP A 268 -29.85 0.15 -7.30
N PHE A 269 -30.35 1.31 -6.93
CA PHE A 269 -31.77 1.47 -6.59
C PHE A 269 -32.71 1.10 -7.74
N GLU A 270 -32.36 1.47 -8.98
CA GLU A 270 -33.18 1.17 -10.15
C GLU A 270 -33.21 -0.32 -10.49
N ALA A 271 -32.07 -1.00 -10.31
CA ALA A 271 -31.98 -2.45 -10.49
C ALA A 271 -32.84 -3.18 -9.44
N LEU A 272 -32.80 -2.73 -8.17
CA LEU A 272 -33.60 -3.31 -7.10
C LEU A 272 -35.10 -3.09 -7.31
N GLU A 273 -35.53 -1.92 -7.81
CA GLU A 273 -36.96 -1.65 -8.11
C GLU A 273 -37.51 -2.51 -9.25
N LYS A 274 -36.65 -2.91 -10.20
CA LYS A 274 -37.04 -3.75 -11.35
C LYS A 274 -37.04 -5.25 -11.03
N MET A 275 -36.56 -5.65 -9.86
CA MET A 275 -36.56 -7.06 -9.46
C MET A 275 -38.00 -7.56 -9.23
N GLU A 276 -38.37 -8.66 -9.85
CA GLU A 276 -39.64 -9.35 -9.62
C GLU A 276 -39.69 -10.07 -8.27
N GLU A 277 -38.52 -10.51 -7.80
CA GLU A 277 -38.35 -11.21 -6.53
C GLU A 277 -37.60 -10.36 -5.50
N LYS A 278 -37.80 -10.67 -4.22
CA LYS A 278 -37.11 -9.99 -3.12
C LYS A 278 -35.59 -10.25 -3.22
N PHE A 279 -34.81 -9.19 -3.13
CA PHE A 279 -33.37 -9.28 -3.08
C PHE A 279 -32.88 -10.24 -1.98
N GLY A 280 -31.99 -11.15 -2.35
CA GLY A 280 -31.29 -12.04 -1.44
C GLY A 280 -29.79 -12.03 -1.77
N ARG A 281 -28.95 -11.58 -0.80
CA ARG A 281 -27.51 -11.42 -1.00
C ARG A 281 -26.80 -12.68 -1.52
N TYR A 282 -27.22 -13.85 -1.06
CA TYR A 282 -26.59 -15.13 -1.43
C TYR A 282 -27.39 -15.91 -2.50
N HIS A 283 -28.26 -15.20 -3.22
CA HIS A 283 -28.99 -15.80 -4.33
C HIS A 283 -28.19 -15.62 -5.61
N ASP A 284 -27.62 -16.70 -6.10
CA ASP A 284 -26.94 -16.76 -7.39
C ASP A 284 -27.95 -16.78 -8.53
N VAL A 285 -28.21 -15.58 -9.10
CA VAL A 285 -29.31 -15.41 -10.09
C VAL A 285 -28.92 -15.93 -11.47
N ASP A 286 -27.64 -15.90 -11.82
CA ASP A 286 -27.12 -16.23 -13.16
C ASP A 286 -26.27 -17.52 -13.19
N GLY A 287 -26.06 -18.16 -12.05
CA GLY A 287 -25.40 -19.46 -11.95
C GLY A 287 -23.88 -19.42 -12.08
N ASP A 288 -23.26 -18.24 -11.90
CA ASP A 288 -21.80 -18.10 -11.99
C ASP A 288 -21.07 -18.27 -10.64
N GLY A 289 -21.82 -18.49 -9.55
CA GLY A 289 -21.30 -18.69 -8.21
C GLY A 289 -20.92 -17.41 -7.47
N ILE A 290 -21.19 -16.22 -8.05
CA ILE A 290 -20.87 -14.93 -7.43
C ILE A 290 -22.15 -14.20 -7.06
N CYS A 291 -22.27 -13.81 -5.79
CA CYS A 291 -23.46 -13.12 -5.30
C CYS A 291 -23.61 -11.70 -5.87
N SER A 292 -24.84 -11.28 -6.07
CA SER A 292 -25.17 -9.87 -6.25
C SER A 292 -25.22 -9.16 -4.91
N VAL A 293 -24.74 -7.93 -4.85
CA VAL A 293 -24.69 -7.14 -3.62
C VAL A 293 -25.41 -5.81 -3.77
N SER A 294 -25.97 -5.34 -2.67
CA SER A 294 -26.52 -3.99 -2.56
C SER A 294 -26.00 -3.34 -1.29
N TYR A 295 -25.57 -2.10 -1.41
CA TYR A 295 -25.04 -1.33 -0.29
C TYR A 295 -26.04 -0.23 0.07
N THR A 296 -26.48 -0.19 1.32
CA THR A 296 -27.45 0.80 1.80
C THR A 296 -26.94 2.23 1.80
N HIS A 297 -25.65 2.43 1.65
CA HIS A 297 -24.99 3.74 1.64
C HIS A 297 -24.20 3.98 0.33
N LEU A 298 -24.85 3.79 -0.82
CA LEU A 298 -24.29 4.13 -2.14
C LEU A 298 -23.92 5.62 -2.31
N THR A 299 -24.21 6.45 -1.33
CA THR A 299 -23.83 7.87 -1.28
C THR A 299 -22.41 8.11 -0.76
N LEU A 300 -21.67 7.06 -0.43
CA LEU A 300 -20.25 7.24 -0.13
C LEU A 300 -19.50 7.75 -1.36
N PRO A 301 -18.48 8.58 -1.19
CA PRO A 301 -17.79 9.30 -2.28
C PRO A 301 -17.19 8.43 -3.39
N THR A 302 -17.11 7.13 -3.19
CA THR A 302 -16.62 6.15 -4.16
C THR A 302 -17.54 5.92 -5.36
N SER A 303 -18.81 6.34 -5.27
CA SER A 303 -19.81 6.16 -6.35
C SER A 303 -19.90 7.35 -7.30
N ARG A 304 -19.25 8.46 -7.00
CA ARG A 304 -19.14 9.57 -7.93
C ARG A 304 -17.76 9.51 -8.57
N SER A 305 -17.74 9.05 -9.82
CA SER A 305 -16.68 9.43 -10.74
C SER A 305 -16.47 10.95 -10.63
N VAL A 306 -15.27 11.33 -10.31
CA VAL A 306 -14.82 12.70 -10.50
C VAL A 306 -14.87 13.01 -11.97
#